data_17765e6178c57a437991aa8df31bc212
#
_entry.id   17765e6178c57a437991aa8df31bc212
#
_cell.length_a   1.000
_cell.length_b   1.000
_cell.length_c   1.000
_cell.angle_alpha   90.00
_cell.angle_beta   90.00
_cell.angle_gamma   90.00
#
_symmetry.space_group_name_H-M   'P 1'
#
loop_
_entity.id
_entity.type
_entity.pdbx_description
1 polymer ?
#
loop_
_entity_poly.entity_id
_entity_poly.type
_entity_poly.pdbx_seq_one_letter_code
_entity_poly.pdbx_strand_id
1 'polypeptide(L)'
;ETLLSNLHFIRELRLPFFSMATTTIDIDTELSAVNNILGAIGQSPVTNLNFQNPEIQLVYNLLRDANVDTQAEGWHFNTEKHVKFSRDTNGRIAIGNDILSMDLHDNQTRRTHNLVRRNGFIYDKQDHTDIFTSDLDLDVVRLYEFEDLPIIFRRFIVYRAAAAAATQLVANPQLVRLLTNQASLARASLQEYECNQGDHSMFGFEDDTAYQTYQPFRNLRR
;
A
#
# COMPACT_ATOMS: atom_id res chain seq x y z
N GLU A 1 56.92 5.56 45.44
CA GLU A 1 56.52 4.21 44.98
C GLU A 1 55.08 3.85 45.30
N THR A 2 54.26 4.76 45.86
CA THR A 2 52.85 4.49 46.26
C THR A 2 51.77 5.13 45.35
N LEU A 3 52.11 5.73 44.22
CA LEU A 3 51.17 6.36 43.29
C LEU A 3 50.93 5.59 42.01
N LEU A 4 51.65 4.51 41.75
CA LEU A 4 51.50 3.67 40.55
C LEU A 4 50.63 2.43 40.74
N SER A 5 50.28 2.07 41.98
CA SER A 5 49.44 0.90 42.29
C SER A 5 47.94 1.19 42.18
N ASN A 6 47.53 2.47 42.19
CA ASN A 6 46.12 2.85 42.11
C ASN A 6 45.58 3.01 40.67
N LEU A 7 46.43 2.95 39.64
CA LEU A 7 46.04 3.04 38.26
C LEU A 7 45.64 1.67 37.62
N HIS A 8 45.97 0.57 38.33
CA HIS A 8 45.61 -0.77 37.84
C HIS A 8 44.25 -1.27 38.29
N PHE A 9 43.67 -0.62 39.32
CA PHE A 9 42.35 -1.03 39.86
C PHE A 9 41.16 -0.42 39.14
N ILE A 10 41.35 0.60 38.29
CA ILE A 10 40.28 1.26 37.55
C ILE A 10 39.99 0.58 36.19
N ARG A 11 40.79 -0.42 35.82
CA ARG A 11 40.69 -1.05 34.50
C ARG A 11 39.74 -2.25 34.43
N GLU A 12 39.11 -2.66 35.52
CA GLU A 12 38.23 -3.84 35.57
C GLU A 12 36.75 -3.55 35.86
N LEU A 13 36.37 -2.29 35.93
CA LEU A 13 34.93 -1.95 35.89
C LEU A 13 34.44 -1.88 34.42
N ARG A 14 34.54 -3.00 33.70
CA ARG A 14 33.66 -3.23 32.55
C ARG A 14 32.23 -3.37 33.09
N LEU A 15 31.53 -2.26 33.12
CA LEU A 15 30.07 -2.31 33.20
C LEU A 15 29.59 -3.27 32.12
N PRO A 16 28.73 -4.24 32.43
CA PRO A 16 28.15 -5.08 31.42
C PRO A 16 27.46 -4.14 30.42
N PHE A 17 27.92 -4.17 29.19
CA PHE A 17 27.22 -3.55 28.08
C PHE A 17 25.83 -4.21 28.09
N PHE A 18 24.87 -3.55 28.67
CA PHE A 18 23.47 -3.91 28.54
C PHE A 18 23.21 -3.77 27.06
N SER A 19 23.39 -4.87 26.32
CA SER A 19 22.77 -5.04 25.02
C SER A 19 21.28 -4.86 25.29
N MET A 20 20.78 -3.63 25.08
CA MET A 20 19.35 -3.46 24.89
C MET A 20 19.01 -4.36 23.71
N ALA A 21 18.47 -5.53 24.03
CA ALA A 21 17.70 -6.27 23.05
C ALA A 21 16.68 -5.25 22.53
N THR A 22 16.93 -4.70 21.35
CA THR A 22 15.89 -4.02 20.58
C THR A 22 14.84 -5.10 20.40
N THR A 23 13.84 -5.09 21.26
CA THR A 23 12.58 -5.75 20.98
C THR A 23 12.10 -5.08 19.70
N THR A 24 12.46 -5.65 18.55
CA THR A 24 11.73 -5.40 17.33
C THR A 24 10.31 -5.86 17.65
N ILE A 25 9.46 -4.89 17.98
CA ILE A 25 8.03 -5.12 18.04
C ILE A 25 7.69 -5.43 16.58
N ASP A 26 7.60 -6.72 16.29
CA ASP A 26 7.21 -7.25 15.00
C ASP A 26 5.71 -6.97 14.85
N ILE A 27 5.43 -5.71 14.47
CA ILE A 27 4.09 -5.19 14.42
C ILE A 27 3.54 -5.55 13.05
N ASP A 28 2.58 -6.47 13.05
CA ASP A 28 1.72 -6.81 11.92
C ASP A 28 2.42 -7.44 10.70
N THR A 29 3.03 -8.60 10.93
CA THR A 29 3.34 -9.55 9.84
C THR A 29 2.04 -10.19 9.30
N GLU A 30 2.09 -10.77 8.11
CA GLU A 30 0.95 -11.51 7.55
C GLU A 30 0.43 -12.58 8.51
N LEU A 31 1.32 -13.27 9.24
CA LEU A 31 0.94 -14.25 10.27
C LEU A 31 0.16 -13.61 11.42
N SER A 32 0.62 -12.46 11.90
CA SER A 32 -0.08 -11.68 12.93
C SER A 32 -1.44 -11.22 12.45
N ALA A 33 -1.55 -10.76 11.22
CA ALA A 33 -2.81 -10.35 10.60
C ALA A 33 -3.80 -11.51 10.50
N VAL A 34 -3.36 -12.68 10.03
CA VAL A 34 -4.18 -13.90 9.96
C VAL A 34 -4.64 -14.30 11.37
N ASN A 35 -3.78 -14.26 12.38
CA ASN A 35 -4.14 -14.57 13.76
C ASN A 35 -5.16 -13.58 14.35
N ASN A 36 -5.05 -12.30 14.01
CA ASN A 36 -6.04 -11.29 14.39
C ASN A 36 -7.41 -11.57 13.77
N ILE A 37 -7.46 -12.00 12.50
CA ILE A 37 -8.69 -12.38 11.83
C ILE A 37 -9.28 -13.65 12.47
N LEU A 38 -8.46 -14.68 12.70
CA LEU A 38 -8.89 -15.92 13.36
C LEU A 38 -9.45 -15.63 14.77
N GLY A 39 -8.78 -14.78 15.55
CA GLY A 39 -9.25 -14.34 16.85
C GLY A 39 -10.58 -13.60 16.79
N ALA A 40 -10.78 -12.75 15.78
CA ALA A 40 -12.04 -12.01 15.58
C ALA A 40 -13.24 -12.93 15.29
N ILE A 41 -13.01 -14.07 14.63
CA ILE A 41 -14.06 -15.07 14.37
C ILE A 41 -14.15 -16.17 15.44
N GLY A 42 -13.33 -16.09 16.51
CA GLY A 42 -13.32 -17.04 17.63
C GLY A 42 -12.55 -18.33 17.37
N GLN A 43 -11.65 -18.34 16.40
CA GLN A 43 -10.74 -19.44 16.10
C GLN A 43 -9.41 -19.29 16.86
N SER A 44 -8.72 -20.43 17.08
CA SER A 44 -7.42 -20.45 17.75
C SER A 44 -6.32 -19.87 16.83
N PRO A 45 -5.36 -19.12 17.39
CA PRO A 45 -4.23 -18.63 16.63
C PRO A 45 -3.33 -19.76 16.14
N VAL A 46 -2.65 -19.53 15.03
CA VAL A 46 -1.71 -20.48 14.41
C VAL A 46 -0.27 -19.96 14.50
N THR A 47 0.66 -20.89 14.61
CA THR A 47 2.09 -20.56 14.72
C THR A 47 2.77 -20.42 13.35
N ASN A 48 2.20 -21.03 12.32
CA ASN A 48 2.70 -21.00 10.95
C ASN A 48 1.54 -20.94 9.96
N LEU A 49 1.75 -20.28 8.83
CA LEU A 49 0.81 -20.27 7.71
C LEU A 49 0.87 -21.62 6.98
N ASN A 50 0.08 -22.57 7.45
CA ASN A 50 -0.02 -23.87 6.80
C ASN A 50 -1.22 -23.89 5.84
N PHE A 51 -0.95 -23.75 4.55
CA PHE A 51 -1.98 -23.74 3.50
C PHE A 51 -2.62 -25.11 3.22
N GLN A 52 -2.23 -26.16 3.92
CA GLN A 52 -2.95 -27.44 3.88
C GLN A 52 -4.27 -27.37 4.68
N ASN A 53 -4.37 -26.44 5.64
CA ASN A 53 -5.62 -26.18 6.35
C ASN A 53 -6.50 -25.23 5.51
N PRO A 54 -7.68 -25.66 5.04
CA PRO A 54 -8.54 -24.87 4.16
C PRO A 54 -9.06 -23.59 4.82
N GLU A 55 -9.22 -23.57 6.15
CA GLU A 55 -9.67 -22.38 6.89
C GLU A 55 -8.58 -21.30 6.87
N ILE A 56 -7.33 -21.69 7.14
CA ILE A 56 -6.19 -20.76 7.11
C ILE A 56 -5.99 -20.21 5.70
N GLN A 57 -6.08 -21.10 4.70
CA GLN A 57 -5.96 -20.70 3.30
C GLN A 57 -7.07 -19.70 2.91
N LEU A 58 -8.31 -19.93 3.34
CA LEU A 58 -9.42 -19.02 3.07
C LEU A 58 -9.18 -17.64 3.72
N VAL A 59 -8.81 -17.63 5.00
CA VAL A 59 -8.53 -16.38 5.72
C VAL A 59 -7.37 -15.60 5.06
N TYR A 60 -6.31 -16.29 4.68
CA TYR A 60 -5.18 -15.70 3.98
C TYR A 60 -5.58 -15.12 2.62
N ASN A 61 -6.40 -15.84 1.84
CA ASN A 61 -6.92 -15.33 0.58
C ASN A 61 -7.78 -14.07 0.79
N LEU A 62 -8.64 -14.06 1.82
CA LEU A 62 -9.44 -12.87 2.15
C LEU A 62 -8.58 -11.67 2.58
N LEU A 63 -7.49 -11.91 3.31
CA LEU A 63 -6.52 -10.87 3.66
C LEU A 63 -5.86 -10.29 2.40
N ARG A 64 -5.43 -11.17 1.50
CA ARG A 64 -4.79 -10.79 0.24
C ARG A 64 -5.75 -10.02 -0.68
N ASP A 65 -6.98 -10.49 -0.81
CA ASP A 65 -8.01 -9.81 -1.62
C ASP A 65 -8.32 -8.42 -1.04
N ALA A 66 -8.48 -8.32 0.30
CA ALA A 66 -8.68 -7.03 0.96
C ALA A 66 -7.48 -6.08 0.80
N ASN A 67 -6.26 -6.61 0.75
CA ASN A 67 -5.04 -5.85 0.50
C ASN A 67 -5.05 -5.27 -0.91
N VAL A 68 -5.26 -6.10 -1.93
CA VAL A 68 -5.32 -5.67 -3.33
C VAL A 68 -6.44 -4.64 -3.56
N ASP A 69 -7.64 -4.92 -3.06
CA ASP A 69 -8.78 -4.02 -3.18
C ASP A 69 -8.54 -2.65 -2.54
N THR A 70 -7.86 -2.64 -1.36
CA THR A 70 -7.57 -1.38 -0.67
C THR A 70 -6.54 -0.57 -1.42
N GLN A 71 -5.48 -1.21 -1.91
CA GLN A 71 -4.41 -0.52 -2.65
C GLN A 71 -4.85 -0.07 -4.05
N ALA A 72 -5.79 -0.79 -4.67
CA ALA A 72 -6.33 -0.42 -5.99
C ALA A 72 -7.11 0.90 -5.98
N GLU A 73 -7.52 1.39 -4.80
CA GLU A 73 -8.18 2.70 -4.68
C GLU A 73 -7.23 3.87 -5.03
N GLY A 74 -5.90 3.65 -4.97
CA GLY A 74 -4.88 4.66 -5.26
C GLY A 74 -4.75 5.68 -4.12
N TRP A 75 -3.75 5.46 -3.26
CA TRP A 75 -3.45 6.28 -2.09
C TRP A 75 -2.14 7.03 -2.30
N HIS A 76 -1.89 8.05 -1.50
CA HIS A 76 -0.66 8.83 -1.60
C HIS A 76 0.60 7.95 -1.55
N PHE A 77 0.63 6.95 -0.66
CA PHE A 77 1.80 6.10 -0.47
C PHE A 77 2.10 5.15 -1.64
N ASN A 78 1.10 4.77 -2.45
CA ASN A 78 1.25 3.81 -3.55
C ASN A 78 1.01 4.40 -4.95
N THR A 79 0.79 5.71 -5.03
CA THR A 79 0.64 6.44 -6.28
C THR A 79 1.94 7.15 -6.63
N GLU A 80 2.58 6.71 -7.70
CA GLU A 80 3.79 7.32 -8.25
C GLU A 80 3.46 8.11 -9.50
N LYS A 81 3.85 9.38 -9.53
CA LYS A 81 3.66 10.25 -10.68
C LYS A 81 4.94 10.37 -11.50
N HIS A 82 4.80 10.63 -12.80
CA HIS A 82 5.93 10.83 -13.71
C HIS A 82 6.89 9.63 -13.80
N VAL A 83 6.36 8.41 -13.83
CA VAL A 83 7.17 7.22 -14.02
C VAL A 83 7.40 6.99 -15.51
N LYS A 84 8.67 7.01 -15.93
CA LYS A 84 9.04 6.79 -17.33
C LYS A 84 9.13 5.31 -17.64
N PHE A 85 8.36 4.87 -18.61
CA PHE A 85 8.40 3.52 -19.17
C PHE A 85 9.05 3.55 -20.54
N SER A 86 10.19 2.89 -20.64
CA SER A 86 10.95 2.81 -21.88
C SER A 86 10.47 1.65 -22.75
N ARG A 87 10.39 1.89 -24.04
CA ARG A 87 10.05 0.87 -25.03
C ARG A 87 11.23 -0.08 -25.28
N ASP A 88 10.92 -1.31 -25.63
CA ASP A 88 11.90 -2.30 -26.10
C ASP A 88 12.29 -2.05 -27.58
N THR A 89 13.16 -2.91 -28.11
CA THR A 89 13.61 -2.86 -29.52
C THR A 89 12.48 -3.04 -30.54
N ASN A 90 11.35 -3.62 -30.12
CA ASN A 90 10.16 -3.83 -30.94
C ASN A 90 9.14 -2.69 -30.81
N GLY A 91 9.44 -1.67 -30.02
CA GLY A 91 8.54 -0.55 -29.75
C GLY A 91 7.46 -0.86 -28.71
N ARG A 92 7.53 -2.00 -28.01
CA ARG A 92 6.57 -2.38 -26.96
C ARG A 92 7.08 -1.93 -25.59
N ILE A 93 6.15 -1.63 -24.71
CA ILE A 93 6.44 -1.24 -23.34
C ILE A 93 5.91 -2.32 -22.39
N ALA A 94 6.83 -3.01 -21.71
CA ALA A 94 6.48 -4.02 -20.71
C ALA A 94 6.00 -3.36 -19.41
N ILE A 95 4.95 -3.95 -18.81
CA ILE A 95 4.40 -3.49 -17.54
C ILE A 95 4.31 -4.65 -16.55
N GLY A 96 4.76 -4.41 -15.31
CA GLY A 96 4.78 -5.41 -14.25
C GLY A 96 3.39 -5.78 -13.73
N ASN A 97 3.30 -6.90 -13.01
CA ASN A 97 2.07 -7.33 -12.35
C ASN A 97 1.77 -6.53 -11.08
N ASP A 98 2.76 -5.81 -10.59
CA ASP A 98 2.71 -4.91 -9.44
C ASP A 98 1.94 -3.61 -9.72
N ILE A 99 1.63 -3.32 -10.98
CA ILE A 99 0.89 -2.12 -11.35
C ILE A 99 -0.60 -2.44 -11.39
N LEU A 100 -1.36 -1.83 -10.48
CA LEU A 100 -2.81 -1.98 -10.34
C LEU A 100 -3.58 -1.06 -11.29
N SER A 101 -3.11 0.17 -11.44
CA SER A 101 -3.70 1.17 -12.32
C SER A 101 -2.61 2.01 -12.96
N MET A 102 -2.87 2.53 -14.14
CA MET A 102 -1.98 3.43 -14.87
C MET A 102 -2.78 4.44 -15.68
N ASP A 103 -2.25 5.66 -15.74
CA ASP A 103 -2.78 6.73 -16.59
C ASP A 103 -1.63 7.57 -17.15
N LEU A 104 -1.86 8.25 -18.25
CA LEU A 104 -0.88 9.17 -18.80
C LEU A 104 -0.78 10.42 -17.93
N HIS A 105 0.45 10.87 -17.64
CA HIS A 105 0.63 12.06 -16.82
C HIS A 105 0.20 13.34 -17.55
N ASP A 106 0.52 13.46 -18.84
CA ASP A 106 0.23 14.68 -19.60
C ASP A 106 -1.22 14.71 -20.12
N ASN A 107 -1.94 15.78 -19.82
CA ASN A 107 -3.32 16.00 -20.27
C ASN A 107 -3.49 16.07 -21.78
N GLN A 108 -2.46 16.42 -22.56
CA GLN A 108 -2.54 16.44 -24.02
C GLN A 108 -2.46 15.02 -24.60
N THR A 109 -1.57 14.20 -24.07
CA THR A 109 -1.45 12.79 -24.49
C THR A 109 -2.61 11.94 -23.99
N ARG A 110 -3.25 12.27 -22.85
CA ARG A 110 -4.51 11.63 -22.41
C ARG A 110 -5.66 11.72 -23.40
N ARG A 111 -5.68 12.76 -24.24
CA ARG A 111 -6.72 12.93 -25.27
C ARG A 111 -6.46 12.10 -26.51
N THR A 112 -5.21 11.72 -26.75
CA THR A 112 -4.77 10.99 -27.95
C THR A 112 -4.56 9.52 -27.71
N HIS A 113 -4.38 9.08 -26.47
CA HIS A 113 -4.11 7.70 -26.12
C HIS A 113 -5.00 7.24 -24.94
N ASN A 114 -5.43 5.99 -24.98
CA ASN A 114 -6.17 5.34 -23.89
C ASN A 114 -5.52 3.99 -23.60
N LEU A 115 -4.72 3.97 -22.55
CA LEU A 115 -3.85 2.86 -22.23
C LEU A 115 -4.54 1.80 -21.39
N VAL A 116 -4.29 0.54 -21.73
CA VAL A 116 -4.69 -0.62 -20.92
C VAL A 116 -3.57 -1.65 -20.93
N ARG A 117 -3.54 -2.50 -19.92
CA ARG A 117 -2.63 -3.62 -19.86
C ARG A 117 -3.21 -4.82 -20.60
N ARG A 118 -2.43 -5.39 -21.54
CA ARG A 118 -2.73 -6.64 -22.22
C ARG A 118 -1.48 -7.50 -22.34
N ASN A 119 -1.54 -8.75 -21.92
CA ASN A 119 -0.44 -9.72 -22.01
C ASN A 119 0.90 -9.24 -21.45
N GLY A 120 0.89 -8.41 -20.39
CA GLY A 120 2.10 -7.86 -19.78
C GLY A 120 2.71 -6.67 -20.53
N PHE A 121 2.03 -6.13 -21.54
CA PHE A 121 2.42 -4.93 -22.27
C PHE A 121 1.33 -3.86 -22.20
N ILE A 122 1.74 -2.61 -22.43
CA ILE A 122 0.81 -1.50 -22.61
C ILE A 122 0.18 -1.61 -24.00
N TYR A 123 -1.12 -1.44 -24.06
CA TYR A 123 -1.90 -1.43 -25.30
C TYR A 123 -2.73 -0.15 -25.36
N ASP A 124 -2.63 0.55 -26.47
CA ASP A 124 -3.47 1.71 -26.74
C ASP A 124 -4.81 1.27 -27.36
N LYS A 125 -5.89 1.62 -26.69
CA LYS A 125 -7.26 1.32 -27.17
C LYS A 125 -7.72 2.26 -28.26
N GLN A 126 -7.11 3.44 -28.39
CA GLN A 126 -7.50 4.43 -29.38
C GLN A 126 -6.91 4.09 -30.73
N ASP A 127 -5.62 3.81 -30.78
CA ASP A 127 -4.89 3.45 -32.01
C ASP A 127 -4.88 1.94 -32.30
N HIS A 128 -5.45 1.15 -31.37
CA HIS A 128 -5.51 -0.32 -31.46
C HIS A 128 -4.13 -0.97 -31.65
N THR A 129 -3.09 -0.43 -31.03
CA THR A 129 -1.71 -0.89 -31.17
C THR A 129 -1.02 -1.08 -29.80
N ASP A 130 -0.01 -1.95 -29.77
CA ASP A 130 0.91 -2.13 -28.64
C ASP A 130 2.32 -1.59 -28.96
N ILE A 131 2.48 -0.91 -30.11
CA ILE A 131 3.75 -0.36 -30.58
C ILE A 131 3.72 1.17 -30.41
N PHE A 132 4.68 1.67 -29.66
CA PHE A 132 4.82 3.10 -29.36
C PHE A 132 6.04 3.68 -30.05
N THR A 133 5.94 4.92 -30.49
CA THR A 133 7.02 5.65 -31.15
C THR A 133 7.96 6.35 -30.18
N SER A 134 7.48 6.62 -28.95
CA SER A 134 8.21 7.29 -27.87
C SER A 134 8.03 6.54 -26.55
N ASP A 135 8.90 6.83 -25.58
CA ASP A 135 8.72 6.41 -24.20
C ASP A 135 7.49 7.12 -23.61
N LEU A 136 6.83 6.47 -22.66
CA LEU A 136 5.63 7.01 -22.01
C LEU A 136 5.94 7.47 -20.60
N ASP A 137 5.31 8.57 -20.19
CA ASP A 137 5.33 9.11 -18.84
C ASP A 137 3.96 8.86 -18.20
N LEU A 138 3.95 8.00 -17.18
CA LEU A 138 2.73 7.48 -16.59
C LEU A 138 2.63 7.81 -15.10
N ASP A 139 1.41 8.05 -14.65
CA ASP A 139 1.03 8.00 -13.26
C ASP A 139 0.53 6.57 -12.97
N VAL A 140 1.14 5.91 -11.99
CA VAL A 140 0.87 4.50 -11.70
C VAL A 140 0.50 4.30 -10.24
N VAL A 141 -0.40 3.35 -10.01
CA VAL A 141 -0.73 2.84 -8.67
C VAL A 141 -0.07 1.47 -8.53
N ARG A 142 0.85 1.35 -7.57
CA ARG A 142 1.58 0.10 -7.32
C ARG A 142 0.97 -0.71 -6.21
N LEU A 143 1.13 -2.03 -6.33
CA LEU A 143 0.84 -2.99 -5.27
C LEU A 143 2.12 -3.25 -4.47
N TYR A 144 2.06 -2.96 -3.18
CA TYR A 144 3.12 -3.28 -2.22
C TYR A 144 2.77 -4.50 -1.39
N GLU A 145 3.78 -5.15 -0.84
CA GLU A 145 3.58 -6.25 0.10
C GLU A 145 2.94 -5.74 1.40
N PHE A 146 2.20 -6.60 2.09
CA PHE A 146 1.43 -6.22 3.27
C PHE A 146 2.31 -5.59 4.37
N GLU A 147 3.54 -6.09 4.52
CA GLU A 147 4.49 -5.64 5.55
C GLU A 147 5.06 -4.25 5.28
N ASP A 148 5.09 -3.81 4.01
CA ASP A 148 5.59 -2.50 3.60
C ASP A 148 4.53 -1.38 3.74
N LEU A 149 3.29 -1.74 4.04
CA LEU A 149 2.22 -0.77 4.15
C LEU A 149 2.30 0.05 5.46
N PRO A 150 1.86 1.32 5.46
CA PRO A 150 1.67 2.06 6.69
C PRO A 150 0.70 1.34 7.64
N ILE A 151 0.98 1.37 8.93
CA ILE A 151 0.25 0.59 9.96
C ILE A 151 -1.26 0.83 9.95
N ILE A 152 -1.71 2.03 9.58
CA ILE A 152 -3.14 2.39 9.50
C ILE A 152 -3.83 1.60 8.40
N PHE A 153 -3.17 1.44 7.24
CA PHE A 153 -3.67 0.62 6.14
C PHE A 153 -3.73 -0.86 6.51
N ARG A 154 -2.67 -1.39 7.15
CA ARG A 154 -2.65 -2.79 7.61
C ARG A 154 -3.82 -3.09 8.55
N ARG A 155 -4.11 -2.21 9.50
CA ARG A 155 -5.25 -2.36 10.42
C ARG A 155 -6.58 -2.34 9.69
N PHE A 156 -6.77 -1.41 8.76
CA PHE A 156 -8.01 -1.36 7.97
C PHE A 156 -8.21 -2.63 7.15
N ILE A 157 -7.15 -3.13 6.48
CA ILE A 157 -7.18 -4.36 5.69
C ILE A 157 -7.56 -5.55 6.56
N VAL A 158 -6.97 -5.68 7.76
CA VAL A 158 -7.29 -6.75 8.71
C VAL A 158 -8.77 -6.71 9.13
N TYR A 159 -9.32 -5.54 9.49
CA TYR A 159 -10.73 -5.44 9.87
C TYR A 159 -11.68 -5.72 8.69
N ARG A 160 -11.34 -5.28 7.50
CA ARG A 160 -12.10 -5.58 6.28
C ARG A 160 -12.10 -7.08 5.98
N ALA A 161 -10.94 -7.72 6.07
CA ALA A 161 -10.80 -9.17 5.89
C ALA A 161 -11.53 -9.96 6.99
N ALA A 162 -11.48 -9.50 8.27
CA ALA A 162 -12.18 -10.12 9.39
C ALA A 162 -13.70 -10.06 9.20
N ALA A 163 -14.26 -8.95 8.72
CA ALA A 163 -15.68 -8.85 8.41
C ALA A 163 -16.10 -9.81 7.27
N ALA A 164 -15.27 -9.96 6.25
CA ALA A 164 -15.50 -10.93 5.17
C ALA A 164 -15.40 -12.37 5.67
N ALA A 165 -14.40 -12.69 6.50
CA ALA A 165 -14.24 -14.01 7.10
C ALA A 165 -15.41 -14.37 8.02
N ALA A 166 -15.88 -13.44 8.85
CA ALA A 166 -17.05 -13.64 9.71
C ALA A 166 -18.32 -13.94 8.90
N THR A 167 -18.48 -13.29 7.75
CA THR A 167 -19.62 -13.52 6.86
C THR A 167 -19.57 -14.92 6.23
N GLN A 168 -18.39 -15.39 5.84
CA GLN A 168 -18.23 -16.66 5.12
C GLN A 168 -18.15 -17.88 6.06
N LEU A 169 -17.45 -17.74 7.21
CA LEU A 169 -17.17 -18.88 8.12
C LEU A 169 -18.17 -18.99 9.26
N VAL A 170 -18.61 -17.86 9.84
CA VAL A 170 -19.42 -17.87 11.07
C VAL A 170 -20.90 -17.61 10.77
N ALA A 171 -21.19 -16.81 9.75
CA ALA A 171 -22.55 -16.43 9.34
C ALA A 171 -23.40 -15.84 10.49
N ASN A 172 -22.75 -15.16 11.47
CA ASN A 172 -23.41 -14.48 12.59
C ASN A 172 -23.63 -13.00 12.28
N PRO A 173 -24.89 -12.54 12.05
CA PRO A 173 -25.16 -11.17 11.64
C PRO A 173 -24.73 -10.11 12.66
N GLN A 174 -24.73 -10.43 13.97
CA GLN A 174 -24.30 -9.50 15.00
C GLN A 174 -22.80 -9.30 14.97
N LEU A 175 -22.02 -10.38 14.84
CA LEU A 175 -20.56 -10.33 14.72
C LEU A 175 -20.14 -9.58 13.47
N VAL A 176 -20.77 -9.90 12.34
CA VAL A 176 -20.51 -9.20 11.06
C VAL A 176 -20.77 -7.71 11.20
N ARG A 177 -21.88 -7.31 11.85
CA ARG A 177 -22.18 -5.90 12.08
C ARG A 177 -21.13 -5.19 12.95
N LEU A 178 -20.65 -5.84 14.00
CA LEU A 178 -19.61 -5.28 14.87
C LEU A 178 -18.29 -5.11 14.11
N LEU A 179 -17.86 -6.12 13.35
CA LEU A 179 -16.62 -6.06 12.56
C LEU A 179 -16.72 -5.04 11.41
N THR A 180 -17.89 -4.92 10.78
CA THR A 180 -18.12 -3.88 9.76
C THR A 180 -18.06 -2.47 10.36
N ASN A 181 -18.58 -2.27 11.57
CA ASN A 181 -18.43 -0.99 12.27
C ASN A 181 -16.96 -0.68 12.61
N GLN A 182 -16.19 -1.68 13.04
CA GLN A 182 -14.74 -1.51 13.26
C GLN A 182 -14.00 -1.16 11.97
N ALA A 183 -14.32 -1.84 10.87
CA ALA A 183 -13.76 -1.53 9.56
C ALA A 183 -14.11 -0.10 9.11
N SER A 184 -15.34 0.37 9.36
CA SER A 184 -15.74 1.74 9.01
C SER A 184 -15.01 2.81 9.83
N LEU A 185 -14.77 2.55 11.12
CA LEU A 185 -13.97 3.44 11.98
C LEU A 185 -12.50 3.46 11.52
N ALA A 186 -11.93 2.29 11.21
CA ALA A 186 -10.57 2.20 10.69
C ALA A 186 -10.44 2.93 9.34
N ARG A 187 -11.46 2.86 8.47
CA ARG A 187 -11.49 3.62 7.22
C ARG A 187 -11.51 5.13 7.45
N ALA A 188 -12.27 5.60 8.44
CA ALA A 188 -12.29 7.02 8.77
C ALA A 188 -10.90 7.51 9.23
N SER A 189 -10.22 6.75 10.09
CA SER A 189 -8.85 7.07 10.51
C SER A 189 -7.84 7.02 9.35
N LEU A 190 -8.05 6.10 8.39
CA LEU A 190 -7.24 6.00 7.19
C LEU A 190 -7.43 7.22 6.30
N GLN A 191 -8.67 7.68 6.10
CA GLN A 191 -8.96 8.89 5.33
C GLN A 191 -8.36 10.15 5.98
N GLU A 192 -8.42 10.25 7.33
CA GLU A 192 -7.76 11.32 8.07
C GLU A 192 -6.24 11.31 7.84
N TYR A 193 -5.62 10.14 7.92
CA TYR A 193 -4.20 9.98 7.64
C TYR A 193 -3.84 10.41 6.22
N GLU A 194 -4.62 9.98 5.22
CA GLU A 194 -4.42 10.34 3.82
C GLU A 194 -4.53 11.84 3.59
N CYS A 195 -5.54 12.49 4.18
CA CYS A 195 -5.68 13.95 4.09
C CYS A 195 -4.48 14.70 4.70
N ASN A 196 -3.91 14.17 5.79
CA ASN A 196 -2.74 14.76 6.43
C ASN A 196 -1.45 14.53 5.65
N GLN A 197 -1.33 13.41 4.92
CA GLN A 197 -0.14 13.10 4.11
C GLN A 197 -0.18 13.77 2.73
N GLY A 198 -1.35 13.87 2.15
CA GLY A 198 -1.53 14.41 0.80
C GLY A 198 -1.41 15.92 0.71
N ASP A 199 -1.37 16.66 1.84
CA ASP A 199 -1.31 18.14 1.91
C ASP A 199 -2.28 18.80 0.93
N HIS A 200 -3.48 18.23 0.79
CA HIS A 200 -4.47 18.68 -0.18
C HIS A 200 -4.83 20.14 0.06
N SER A 201 -4.47 21.00 -0.89
CA SER A 201 -4.84 22.42 -0.86
C SER A 201 -6.09 22.67 -1.70
N MET A 202 -7.04 23.41 -1.14
CA MET A 202 -8.22 23.86 -1.88
C MET A 202 -7.86 24.71 -3.12
N PHE A 203 -6.69 25.34 -3.12
CA PHE A 203 -6.22 26.18 -4.20
C PHE A 203 -5.34 25.43 -5.23
N GLY A 204 -5.07 24.14 -5.00
CA GLY A 204 -4.16 23.34 -5.82
C GLY A 204 -2.70 23.73 -5.65
N PHE A 205 -1.82 22.89 -6.14
CA PHE A 205 -0.39 23.21 -6.31
C PHE A 205 -0.17 23.85 -7.69
N GLU A 206 0.90 24.64 -7.85
CA GLU A 206 1.19 25.35 -9.11
C GLU A 206 1.30 24.39 -10.31
N ASP A 207 1.70 23.14 -10.08
CA ASP A 207 1.87 22.11 -11.12
C ASP A 207 0.61 21.27 -11.34
N ASP A 208 -0.45 21.42 -10.53
CA ASP A 208 -1.67 20.64 -10.67
C ASP A 208 -2.58 21.21 -11.77
N THR A 209 -2.40 20.67 -12.98
CA THR A 209 -3.15 21.08 -14.18
C THR A 209 -4.66 20.84 -14.06
N ALA A 210 -5.11 19.95 -13.16
CA ALA A 210 -6.51 19.67 -12.94
C ALA A 210 -7.29 20.88 -12.36
N TYR A 211 -6.65 21.65 -11.48
CA TYR A 211 -7.22 22.88 -10.92
C TYR A 211 -7.10 24.10 -11.83
N GLN A 212 -6.20 24.08 -12.80
CA GLN A 212 -5.99 25.22 -13.70
C GLN A 212 -7.18 25.49 -14.60
N THR A 213 -7.99 24.48 -14.92
CA THR A 213 -9.18 24.61 -15.76
C THR A 213 -10.31 25.38 -15.09
N TYR A 214 -10.32 25.52 -13.77
CA TYR A 214 -11.38 26.21 -13.03
C TYR A 214 -11.05 27.66 -12.62
N GLN A 215 -9.90 28.20 -13.09
CA GLN A 215 -9.50 29.57 -12.81
C GLN A 215 -9.85 30.48 -13.98
N PRO A 216 -11.05 31.11 -13.99
CA PRO A 216 -11.52 31.93 -15.13
C PRO A 216 -10.61 33.09 -15.49
N PHE A 217 -9.85 33.62 -14.50
CA PHE A 217 -8.91 34.72 -14.70
C PHE A 217 -7.68 34.34 -15.54
N ARG A 218 -7.30 33.04 -15.59
CA ARG A 218 -6.18 32.60 -16.46
C ARG A 218 -6.55 32.59 -17.93
N ASN A 219 -7.82 32.43 -18.27
CA ASN A 219 -8.31 32.51 -19.63
C ASN A 219 -8.36 33.98 -20.15
N LEU A 220 -8.23 34.97 -19.26
CA LEU A 220 -8.18 36.40 -19.60
C LEU A 220 -6.75 36.93 -19.81
N ARG A 221 -5.72 36.11 -19.51
CA ARG A 221 -4.32 36.42 -19.86
C ARG A 221 -4.10 36.10 -21.34
N ARG A 222 -4.18 37.12 -22.18
CA ARG A 222 -3.67 37.12 -23.56
C ARG A 222 -2.18 37.43 -23.56
#